data_c1882b39e399464f703f27e161806684
#
_entry.id   c1882b39e399464f703f27e161806684
#
_cell.length_a   1.000
_cell.length_b   1.000
_cell.length_c   1.000
_cell.angle_alpha   90.00
_cell.angle_beta   90.00
_cell.angle_gamma   90.00
#
_symmetry.space_group_name_H-M   'P 1'
#
loop_
_entity.id
_entity.type
_entity.pdbx_description
1 polymer ?
#
loop_
_entity_poly.entity_id
_entity_poly.type
_entity_poly.pdbx_seq_one_letter_code
_entity_poly.pdbx_strand_id
1 'polypeptide(L)'
;MLSEHRIHLHVYGIRNCDTCRSTLKWLDIRNVPYTFHDFRVDGLPGELLKTWLASSHASYLLNKRSTTWRQLSEVEKQAAESDPLELLLAHPTLIKRPVITDGKTILDIGFSPSHLDDYI
;
A
#
# COMPACT_ATOMS: atom_id res chain seq x y z
N MET A 1 -14.46 -15.66 21.72
CA MET A 1 -15.32 -15.65 20.87
C MET A 1 -15.31 -14.59 19.88
N LEU A 2 -15.35 -13.40 20.25
CA LEU A 2 -15.39 -12.34 19.29
C LEU A 2 -14.15 -12.20 18.49
N SER A 3 -12.99 -12.51 19.06
CA SER A 3 -11.73 -12.36 18.35
C SER A 3 -11.61 -13.27 17.14
N GLU A 4 -12.39 -14.36 17.09
CA GLU A 4 -12.32 -15.23 15.94
C GLU A 4 -12.87 -14.62 14.68
N HIS A 5 -13.61 -13.52 14.78
CA HIS A 5 -14.11 -12.83 13.62
C HIS A 5 -13.23 -11.66 13.22
N ARG A 6 -12.11 -11.50 13.89
CA ARG A 6 -11.20 -10.41 13.59
C ARG A 6 -10.53 -10.63 12.26
N ILE A 7 -10.54 -9.59 11.45
CA ILE A 7 -9.89 -9.60 10.15
C ILE A 7 -8.37 -9.62 10.34
N HIS A 8 -7.68 -10.39 9.50
CA HIS A 8 -6.22 -10.36 9.46
C HIS A 8 -5.80 -9.43 8.33
N LEU A 9 -5.08 -8.39 8.65
CA LEU A 9 -4.69 -7.40 7.67
C LEU A 9 -3.33 -7.70 7.05
N HIS A 10 -3.15 -7.26 5.82
CA HIS A 10 -1.86 -7.26 5.15
C HIS A 10 -1.48 -5.81 4.91
N VAL A 11 -0.35 -5.41 5.44
CA VAL A 11 0.15 -4.04 5.34
C VAL A 11 1.38 -4.05 4.47
N TYR A 12 1.30 -3.39 3.33
CA TYR A 12 2.39 -3.34 2.36
C TYR A 12 3.04 -1.96 2.39
N GLY A 13 4.34 -1.93 2.57
CA GLY A 13 5.05 -0.66 2.65
C GLY A 13 6.55 -0.82 2.73
N ILE A 14 7.18 0.08 3.44
CA ILE A 14 8.62 0.07 3.68
C ILE A 14 8.81 0.27 5.17
N ARG A 15 9.69 -0.55 5.77
CA ARG A 15 9.91 -0.48 7.21
C ARG A 15 10.43 0.90 7.63
N ASN A 16 11.27 1.51 6.81
CA ASN A 16 11.78 2.86 7.07
C ASN A 16 10.86 3.94 6.49
N CYS A 17 9.65 3.99 7.01
CA CYS A 17 8.62 4.94 6.58
C CYS A 17 7.79 5.33 7.81
N ASP A 18 7.73 6.61 8.12
CA ASP A 18 7.03 7.09 9.32
C ASP A 18 5.56 6.70 9.32
N THR A 19 4.89 6.83 8.17
CA THR A 19 3.48 6.49 8.08
C THR A 19 3.26 4.99 8.27
N CYS A 20 4.15 4.16 7.72
CA CYS A 20 4.06 2.71 7.93
C CYS A 20 4.27 2.36 9.40
N ARG A 21 5.27 2.96 10.05
CA ARG A 21 5.51 2.71 11.47
C ARG A 21 4.32 3.12 12.33
N SER A 22 3.74 4.29 12.03
CA SER A 22 2.55 4.76 12.76
C SER A 22 1.37 3.81 12.58
N THR A 23 1.20 3.28 11.37
CA THR A 23 0.14 2.32 11.06
C THR A 23 0.29 1.06 11.91
N LEU A 24 1.50 0.49 11.93
CA LEU A 24 1.74 -0.74 12.66
C LEU A 24 1.54 -0.54 14.17
N LYS A 25 1.97 0.60 14.69
CA LYS A 25 1.77 0.92 16.10
C LYS A 25 0.29 1.03 16.44
N TRP A 26 -0.48 1.67 15.57
CA TRP A 26 -1.92 1.83 15.75
C TRP A 26 -2.61 0.47 15.80
N LEU A 27 -2.21 -0.44 14.90
CA LEU A 27 -2.74 -1.81 14.87
C LEU A 27 -2.33 -2.60 16.10
N ASP A 28 -1.07 -2.47 16.53
CA ASP A 28 -0.57 -3.17 17.73
C ASP A 28 -1.35 -2.75 18.97
N ILE A 29 -1.60 -1.46 19.14
CA ILE A 29 -2.34 -0.94 20.28
C ILE A 29 -3.75 -1.53 20.33
N ARG A 30 -4.36 -1.78 19.18
CA ARG A 30 -5.71 -2.33 19.07
C ARG A 30 -5.74 -3.85 19.00
N ASN A 31 -4.57 -4.48 19.08
CA ASN A 31 -4.46 -5.94 19.01
C ASN A 31 -5.06 -6.52 17.73
N VAL A 32 -4.93 -5.79 16.62
CA VAL A 32 -5.38 -6.26 15.31
C VAL A 32 -4.27 -7.09 14.67
N PRO A 33 -4.53 -8.34 14.31
CA PRO A 33 -3.50 -9.16 13.67
C PRO A 33 -3.20 -8.68 12.25
N TYR A 34 -1.93 -8.65 11.91
CA TYR A 34 -1.52 -8.25 10.56
C TYR A 34 -0.22 -8.94 10.16
N THR A 35 0.05 -8.95 8.87
CA THR A 35 1.35 -9.34 8.32
C THR A 35 1.90 -8.12 7.60
N PHE A 36 3.13 -7.75 7.91
CA PHE A 36 3.78 -6.63 7.24
C PHE A 36 4.64 -7.15 6.09
N HIS A 37 4.47 -6.54 4.91
CA HIS A 37 5.23 -6.88 3.71
C HIS A 37 6.05 -5.65 3.32
N ASP A 38 7.37 -5.81 3.31
CA ASP A 38 8.29 -4.72 2.99
C ASP A 38 8.71 -4.81 1.53
N PHE A 39 8.37 -3.79 0.73
CA PHE A 39 8.69 -3.76 -0.70
C PHE A 39 10.19 -3.96 -0.98
N ARG A 40 11.04 -3.47 -0.09
CA ARG A 40 12.49 -3.52 -0.30
C ARG A 40 13.10 -4.86 0.07
N VAL A 41 12.48 -5.56 0.99
CA VAL A 41 12.99 -6.86 1.47
C VAL A 41 12.33 -8.00 0.71
N ASP A 42 11.01 -7.96 0.62
CA ASP A 42 10.21 -9.06 0.06
C ASP A 42 9.90 -8.88 -1.41
N GLY A 43 10.13 -7.69 -1.95
CA GLY A 43 9.70 -7.35 -3.29
C GLY A 43 8.20 -7.16 -3.36
N LEU A 44 7.71 -6.82 -4.53
CA LEU A 44 6.28 -6.66 -4.78
C LEU A 44 5.91 -7.56 -5.95
N PRO A 45 5.11 -8.61 -5.71
CA PRO A 45 4.71 -9.51 -6.81
C PRO A 45 3.91 -8.76 -7.87
N GLY A 46 4.29 -8.96 -9.14
CA GLY A 46 3.62 -8.28 -10.25
C GLY A 46 2.15 -8.60 -10.35
N GLU A 47 1.77 -9.85 -10.06
CA GLU A 47 0.36 -10.24 -10.09
C GLU A 47 -0.47 -9.52 -9.05
N LEU A 48 0.12 -9.29 -7.87
CA LEU A 48 -0.56 -8.55 -6.81
C LEU A 48 -0.77 -7.10 -7.25
N LEU A 49 0.26 -6.47 -7.81
CA LEU A 49 0.16 -5.10 -8.29
C LEU A 49 -0.87 -4.97 -9.42
N LYS A 50 -0.94 -5.95 -10.32
CA LYS A 50 -1.97 -5.97 -11.35
C LYS A 50 -3.37 -5.97 -10.74
N THR A 51 -3.57 -6.77 -9.70
CA THR A 51 -4.85 -6.82 -8.99
C THR A 51 -5.20 -5.46 -8.40
N TRP A 52 -4.22 -4.81 -7.77
CA TRP A 52 -4.42 -3.47 -7.20
C TRP A 52 -4.77 -2.44 -8.27
N LEU A 53 -4.09 -2.50 -9.42
CA LEU A 53 -4.33 -1.55 -10.51
C LEU A 53 -5.68 -1.77 -11.18
N ALA A 54 -6.23 -2.98 -11.08
CA ALA A 54 -7.55 -3.27 -11.61
C ALA A 54 -8.68 -2.90 -10.63
N SER A 55 -8.34 -2.53 -9.41
CA SER A 55 -9.33 -2.20 -8.37
C SER A 55 -9.82 -0.76 -8.49
N SER A 56 -10.89 -0.45 -7.77
CA SER A 56 -11.42 0.91 -7.67
C SER A 56 -10.46 1.86 -6.95
N HIS A 57 -9.43 1.33 -6.30
CA HIS A 57 -8.44 2.13 -5.59
C HIS A 57 -7.21 2.48 -6.42
N ALA A 58 -7.19 2.07 -7.69
CA ALA A 58 -6.01 2.22 -8.55
C ALA A 58 -5.50 3.65 -8.62
N SER A 59 -6.39 4.63 -8.68
CA SER A 59 -6.01 6.03 -8.80
C SER A 59 -5.27 6.58 -7.58
N TYR A 60 -5.34 5.89 -6.45
CA TYR A 60 -4.69 6.34 -5.22
C TYR A 60 -3.31 5.72 -5.02
N LEU A 61 -2.92 4.76 -5.87
CA LEU A 61 -1.66 4.04 -5.68
C LEU A 61 -0.43 4.89 -6.00
N LEU A 62 -0.51 5.72 -7.00
CA LEU A 62 0.63 6.50 -7.47
C LEU A 62 0.82 7.76 -6.61
N ASN A 63 1.97 7.87 -5.96
CA ASN A 63 2.27 9.03 -5.12
C ASN A 63 3.06 10.08 -5.91
N LYS A 64 2.35 11.03 -6.50
CA LYS A 64 2.94 12.12 -7.28
C LYS A 64 3.63 13.18 -6.43
N ARG A 65 3.55 13.06 -5.10
CA ARG A 65 4.23 13.97 -4.18
C ARG A 65 5.60 13.46 -3.77
N SER A 66 5.96 12.23 -4.16
CA SER A 66 7.22 11.63 -3.76
C SER A 66 8.40 12.24 -4.48
N THR A 67 9.57 12.17 -3.85
CA THR A 67 10.82 12.57 -4.47
C THR A 67 11.09 11.75 -5.74
N THR A 68 10.79 10.46 -5.67
CA THR A 68 10.97 9.56 -6.82
C THR A 68 10.19 10.06 -8.03
N TRP A 69 8.93 10.48 -7.83
CA TRP A 69 8.12 11.02 -8.92
C TRP A 69 8.77 12.25 -9.55
N ARG A 70 9.26 13.16 -8.71
CA ARG A 70 9.88 14.40 -9.19
C ARG A 70 11.13 14.16 -10.02
N GLN A 71 11.81 13.05 -9.78
CA GLN A 71 13.04 12.70 -10.48
C GLN A 71 12.79 11.97 -11.79
N LEU A 72 11.55 11.60 -12.09
CA LEU A 72 11.20 10.92 -13.32
C LEU A 72 11.23 11.89 -14.51
N SER A 73 11.56 11.34 -15.68
CA SER A 73 11.48 12.10 -16.93
C SER A 73 10.02 12.30 -17.32
N GLU A 74 9.78 13.23 -18.25
CA GLU A 74 8.42 13.43 -18.76
C GLU A 74 7.88 12.19 -19.45
N VAL A 75 8.75 11.45 -20.14
CA VAL A 75 8.35 10.20 -20.78
C VAL A 75 7.88 9.18 -19.74
N GLU A 76 8.61 9.04 -18.64
CA GLU A 76 8.24 8.13 -17.56
C GLU A 76 6.94 8.56 -16.90
N LYS A 77 6.74 9.86 -16.69
CA LYS A 77 5.50 10.37 -16.11
C LYS A 77 4.30 10.11 -17.01
N GLN A 78 4.48 10.24 -18.32
CA GLN A 78 3.42 9.95 -19.28
C GLN A 78 3.10 8.44 -19.29
N ALA A 79 4.13 7.61 -19.21
CA ALA A 79 3.91 6.15 -19.14
C ALA A 79 3.12 5.78 -17.91
N ALA A 80 3.34 6.47 -16.79
CA ALA A 80 2.61 6.21 -15.56
C ALA A 80 1.11 6.51 -15.69
N GLU A 81 0.75 7.47 -16.54
CA GLU A 81 -0.66 7.81 -16.74
C GLU A 81 -1.38 6.74 -17.56
N SER A 82 -0.69 6.12 -18.53
CA SER A 82 -1.32 5.14 -19.42
C SER A 82 -1.18 3.72 -18.91
N ASP A 83 -0.02 3.35 -18.38
CA ASP A 83 0.23 1.99 -17.89
C ASP A 83 1.28 2.04 -16.78
N PRO A 84 0.88 2.19 -15.53
CA PRO A 84 1.83 2.36 -14.43
C PRO A 84 2.51 1.07 -13.96
N LEU A 85 2.09 -0.10 -14.43
CA LEU A 85 2.58 -1.38 -13.89
C LEU A 85 4.11 -1.48 -13.90
N GLU A 86 4.72 -1.34 -15.06
CA GLU A 86 6.17 -1.48 -15.18
C GLU A 86 6.91 -0.44 -14.35
N LEU A 87 6.42 0.79 -14.34
CA LEU A 87 7.04 1.86 -13.59
C LEU A 87 6.98 1.60 -12.08
N LEU A 88 5.84 1.14 -11.59
CA LEU A 88 5.67 0.85 -10.17
C LEU A 88 6.48 -0.36 -9.74
N LEU A 89 6.64 -1.36 -10.62
CA LEU A 89 7.51 -2.50 -10.32
C LEU A 89 8.97 -2.08 -10.25
N ALA A 90 9.39 -1.17 -11.13
CA ALA A 90 10.76 -0.66 -11.13
C ALA A 90 11.02 0.29 -9.96
N HIS A 91 10.00 1.02 -9.55
CA HIS A 91 10.12 2.04 -8.50
C HIS A 91 9.01 1.89 -7.46
N PRO A 92 9.08 0.87 -6.57
CA PRO A 92 8.03 0.66 -5.56
C PRO A 92 7.81 1.86 -4.63
N THR A 93 8.80 2.74 -4.51
CA THR A 93 8.66 3.95 -3.69
C THR A 93 7.67 4.95 -4.27
N LEU A 94 7.24 4.76 -5.52
CA LEU A 94 6.16 5.56 -6.12
C LEU A 94 4.80 5.15 -5.59
N ILE A 95 4.68 3.97 -4.99
CA ILE A 95 3.41 3.51 -4.44
C ILE A 95 3.16 4.22 -3.12
N LYS A 96 1.99 4.82 -2.99
CA LYS A 96 1.59 5.46 -1.74
C LYS A 96 1.50 4.41 -0.64
N ARG A 97 2.12 4.67 0.50
CA ARG A 97 2.25 3.70 1.58
C ARG A 97 1.55 4.16 2.85
N PRO A 98 1.07 3.22 3.64
CA PRO A 98 0.95 1.79 3.35
C PRO A 98 -0.25 1.48 2.46
N VAL A 99 -0.22 0.32 1.78
CA VAL A 99 -1.41 -0.26 1.16
C VAL A 99 -1.90 -1.33 2.11
N ILE A 100 -3.12 -1.22 2.57
CA ILE A 100 -3.68 -2.13 3.58
C ILE A 100 -4.80 -2.94 2.93
N THR A 101 -4.69 -4.27 3.05
CA THR A 101 -5.66 -5.19 2.45
C THR A 101 -6.15 -6.21 3.46
N ASP A 102 -7.20 -6.93 3.10
CA ASP A 102 -7.68 -8.09 3.86
C ASP A 102 -7.18 -9.41 3.27
N GLY A 103 -6.20 -9.34 2.38
CA GLY A 103 -5.70 -10.49 1.64
C GLY A 103 -6.24 -10.57 0.23
N LYS A 104 -7.32 -9.87 -0.08
CA LYS A 104 -7.95 -9.85 -1.40
C LYS A 104 -8.23 -8.44 -1.89
N THR A 105 -8.80 -7.62 -1.02
CA THR A 105 -9.32 -6.31 -1.36
C THR A 105 -8.52 -5.23 -0.64
N ILE A 106 -8.21 -4.14 -1.33
CA ILE A 106 -7.61 -2.98 -0.69
C ILE A 106 -8.66 -2.32 0.20
N LEU A 107 -8.31 -2.12 1.46
CA LEU A 107 -9.17 -1.46 2.44
C LEU A 107 -8.78 0.01 2.61
N ASP A 108 -7.49 0.31 2.50
CA ASP A 108 -7.01 1.68 2.68
C ASP A 108 -5.67 1.86 1.97
N ILE A 109 -5.38 3.08 1.53
CA ILE A 109 -4.09 3.46 0.96
C ILE A 109 -3.67 4.76 1.63
N GLY A 110 -2.47 4.73 2.23
CA GLY A 110 -2.08 5.79 3.14
C GLY A 110 -2.89 5.63 4.41
N PHE A 111 -2.36 5.93 5.52
CA PHE A 111 -3.00 5.59 6.79
C PHE A 111 -4.17 6.53 7.10
N SER A 112 -5.39 5.99 7.15
CA SER A 112 -6.62 6.71 7.50
C SER A 112 -7.30 5.99 8.66
N PRO A 113 -6.95 6.32 9.92
CA PRO A 113 -7.48 5.59 11.08
C PRO A 113 -9.01 5.52 11.15
N SER A 114 -9.68 6.62 10.85
CA SER A 114 -11.14 6.63 10.90
C SER A 114 -11.77 5.70 9.86
N HIS A 115 -11.12 5.54 8.72
CA HIS A 115 -11.58 4.63 7.69
C HIS A 115 -11.33 3.18 8.09
N LEU A 116 -10.14 2.91 8.63
CA LEU A 116 -9.79 1.56 9.08
C LEU A 116 -10.67 1.06 10.21
N ASP A 117 -11.14 1.95 11.07
CA ASP A 117 -12.04 1.58 12.15
C ASP A 117 -13.28 0.85 11.66
N ASP A 118 -13.72 1.11 10.43
CA ASP A 118 -14.90 0.46 9.87
C ASP A 118 -14.67 -1.03 9.61
N TYR A 119 -13.43 -1.47 9.57
CA TYR A 119 -13.09 -2.86 9.24
C TYR A 119 -12.61 -3.68 10.43
N ILE A 120 -12.42 -3.06 11.61
CA ILE A 120 -11.84 -3.77 12.77
C ILE A 120 -12.63 -3.58 14.05
#